data_6ef7e1a5ec55dd9dd946db8a95deb7ef
#
_entry.id   6ef7e1a5ec55dd9dd946db8a95deb7ef
#
_cell.length_a   1.000
_cell.length_b   1.000
_cell.length_c   1.000
_cell.angle_alpha   90.00
_cell.angle_beta   90.00
_cell.angle_gamma   90.00
#
_symmetry.space_group_name_H-M   'P 1'
#
loop_
_entity.id
_entity.type
_entity.pdbx_description
1 polymer ?
#
loop_
_entity_poly.entity_id
_entity_poly.type
_entity_poly.pdbx_seq_one_letter_code
_entity_poly.pdbx_strand_id
1 'polypeptide(L)'
;MASKERIQRLKDDTRCNILAASLDIVKEEGWHALSMRKIADKIEYTAPIIYEYFSNKDAILQELTRMGYVKLGKKMQEATSTLTDPAEQLEAMWMAYWNFAFAEKELYQVM
;
A
#
# COMPACT_ATOMS: atom_id res chain seq x y z
N MET A 1 18.55 19.83 13.29
CA MET A 1 18.29 18.56 13.97
C MET A 1 16.81 18.30 14.09
N ALA A 2 16.11 18.82 15.10
CA ALA A 2 14.67 18.61 15.24
C ALA A 2 13.88 19.09 14.01
N SER A 3 14.30 20.16 13.35
CA SER A 3 13.64 20.68 12.15
C SER A 3 13.81 19.74 10.94
N LYS A 4 14.94 19.07 10.79
CA LYS A 4 15.16 18.08 9.72
C LYS A 4 14.29 16.85 9.92
N GLU A 5 14.20 16.35 11.14
CA GLU A 5 13.36 15.22 11.50
C GLU A 5 11.88 15.54 11.29
N ARG A 6 11.48 16.75 11.65
CA ARG A 6 10.11 17.24 11.46
C ARG A 6 9.76 17.34 9.97
N ILE A 7 10.65 17.88 9.15
CA ILE A 7 10.47 17.98 7.70
C ILE A 7 10.36 16.58 7.08
N GLN A 8 11.22 15.67 7.50
CA GLN A 8 11.20 14.30 6.99
C GLN A 8 9.90 13.60 7.33
N ARG A 9 9.38 13.76 8.55
CA ARG A 9 8.07 13.20 8.93
C ARG A 9 6.93 13.75 8.09
N LEU A 10 6.93 15.06 7.82
CA LEU A 10 5.91 15.68 6.97
C LEU A 10 5.95 15.13 5.55
N LYS A 11 7.14 14.89 5.02
CA LYS A 11 7.31 14.27 3.70
C LYS A 11 6.82 12.83 3.69
N ASP A 12 7.16 12.05 4.71
CA ASP A 12 6.71 10.67 4.83
C ASP A 12 5.18 10.60 4.97
N ASP A 13 4.58 11.48 5.75
CA ASP A 13 3.13 11.57 5.91
C ASP A 13 2.45 11.92 4.60
N THR A 14 3.00 12.86 3.84
CA THR A 14 2.46 13.23 2.53
C THR A 14 2.54 12.06 1.56
N ARG A 15 3.67 11.35 1.54
CA ARG A 15 3.86 10.17 0.72
C ARG A 15 2.81 9.09 1.06
N CYS A 16 2.59 8.84 2.34
CA CYS A 16 1.56 7.90 2.80
C CYS A 16 0.16 8.36 2.41
N ASN A 17 -0.13 9.65 2.48
CA ASN A 17 -1.43 10.21 2.09
C ASN A 17 -1.68 10.02 0.60
N ILE A 18 -0.65 10.18 -0.24
CA ILE A 18 -0.75 9.94 -1.68
C ILE A 18 -1.11 8.47 -1.95
N LEU A 19 -0.42 7.55 -1.29
CA LEU A 19 -0.65 6.12 -1.45
C LEU A 19 -2.05 5.71 -0.95
N ALA A 20 -2.46 6.22 0.20
CA ALA A 20 -3.79 5.95 0.75
C ALA A 20 -4.90 6.49 -0.16
N ALA A 21 -4.74 7.70 -0.68
CA ALA A 21 -5.69 8.30 -1.61
C ALA A 21 -5.78 7.50 -2.90
N SER A 22 -4.64 7.03 -3.39
CA SER A 22 -4.59 6.18 -4.60
C SER A 22 -5.39 4.90 -4.40
N LEU A 23 -5.21 4.24 -3.28
CA LEU A 23 -5.93 3.01 -2.96
C LEU A 23 -7.43 3.27 -2.80
N ASP A 24 -7.82 4.37 -2.17
CA ASP A 24 -9.23 4.77 -2.03
C ASP A 24 -9.90 5.01 -3.38
N ILE A 25 -9.20 5.67 -4.31
CA ILE A 25 -9.71 5.89 -5.67
C ILE A 25 -9.94 4.54 -6.36
N VAL A 26 -9.00 3.62 -6.22
CA VAL A 26 -9.11 2.27 -6.80
C VAL A 26 -10.29 1.51 -6.22
N LYS A 27 -10.52 1.61 -4.92
CA LYS A 27 -11.67 0.96 -4.27
C LYS A 27 -13.00 1.51 -4.75
N GLU A 28 -13.05 2.81 -5.02
CA GLU A 28 -14.28 3.47 -5.48
C GLU A 28 -14.51 3.32 -6.98
N GLU A 29 -13.47 3.41 -7.79
CA GLU A 29 -13.59 3.57 -9.24
C GLU A 29 -12.77 2.57 -10.07
N GLY A 30 -11.90 1.77 -9.44
CA GLY A 30 -11.05 0.79 -10.13
C GLY A 30 -9.68 1.36 -10.53
N TRP A 31 -8.76 0.47 -10.87
CA TRP A 31 -7.37 0.82 -11.20
C TRP A 31 -7.25 1.71 -12.45
N HIS A 32 -8.14 1.54 -13.42
CA HIS A 32 -8.11 2.32 -14.65
C HIS A 32 -8.46 3.80 -14.44
N ALA A 33 -9.15 4.12 -13.35
CA ALA A 33 -9.54 5.50 -13.02
C ALA A 33 -8.42 6.28 -12.32
N LEU A 34 -7.37 5.60 -11.86
CA LEU A 34 -6.28 6.24 -11.12
C LEU A 34 -5.45 7.14 -12.02
N SER A 35 -5.27 8.40 -11.59
CA SER A 35 -4.42 9.38 -12.26
C SER A 35 -3.76 10.29 -11.24
N MET A 36 -2.64 10.90 -11.63
CA MET A 36 -1.92 11.86 -10.76
C MET A 36 -2.82 13.04 -10.39
N ARG A 37 -3.58 13.54 -11.35
CA ARG A 37 -4.51 14.64 -11.13
C ARG A 37 -5.62 14.28 -10.16
N LYS A 38 -6.18 13.08 -10.30
CA LYS A 38 -7.25 12.60 -9.44
C LYS A 38 -6.79 12.44 -7.99
N ILE A 39 -5.56 11.96 -7.82
CA ILE A 39 -4.94 11.85 -6.50
C ILE A 39 -4.77 13.24 -5.89
N ALA A 40 -4.24 14.18 -6.65
CA ALA A 40 -4.04 15.55 -6.19
C ALA A 40 -5.36 16.20 -5.75
N ASP A 41 -6.41 16.03 -6.54
CA ASP A 41 -7.74 16.56 -6.22
C ASP A 41 -8.28 15.97 -4.91
N LYS A 42 -8.08 14.67 -4.71
CA LYS A 42 -8.59 13.97 -3.52
C LYS A 42 -7.95 14.45 -2.21
N ILE A 43 -6.66 14.75 -2.24
CA ILE A 43 -5.93 15.21 -1.04
C ILE A 43 -5.74 16.74 -1.02
N GLU A 44 -6.41 17.44 -1.95
CA GLU A 44 -6.37 18.90 -2.02
C GLU A 44 -4.96 19.48 -2.26
N TYR A 45 -4.12 18.72 -3.00
CA TYR A 45 -2.81 19.18 -3.43
C TYR A 45 -2.83 19.46 -4.94
N THR A 46 -1.76 20.07 -5.43
CA THR A 46 -1.59 20.27 -6.87
C THR A 46 -0.84 19.07 -7.48
N ALA A 47 -1.06 18.80 -8.77
CA ALA A 47 -0.39 17.73 -9.46
C ALA A 47 1.15 17.85 -9.40
N PRO A 48 1.77 19.03 -9.56
CA PRO A 48 3.23 19.16 -9.40
C PRO A 48 3.76 18.67 -8.05
N ILE A 49 3.01 18.86 -6.98
CA ILE A 49 3.42 18.36 -5.64
C ILE A 49 3.45 16.85 -5.63
N ILE A 50 2.45 16.19 -6.24
CA ILE A 50 2.41 14.72 -6.32
C ILE A 50 3.64 14.21 -7.08
N TYR A 51 4.02 14.88 -8.18
CA TYR A 51 5.20 14.50 -8.98
C TYR A 51 6.52 14.65 -8.23
N GLU A 52 6.58 15.43 -7.16
CA GLU A 52 7.77 15.49 -6.30
C GLU A 52 8.00 14.17 -5.54
N TYR A 53 6.93 13.41 -5.27
CA TYR A 53 7.00 12.15 -4.51
C TYR A 53 7.03 10.93 -5.42
N PHE A 54 6.32 10.97 -6.53
CA PHE A 54 6.22 9.86 -7.47
C PHE A 54 6.30 10.41 -8.90
N SER A 55 7.23 9.91 -9.68
CA SER A 55 7.49 10.43 -11.03
C SER A 55 6.33 10.17 -12.00
N ASN A 56 5.55 9.12 -11.77
CA ASN A 56 4.41 8.76 -12.61
C ASN A 56 3.50 7.77 -11.87
N LYS A 57 2.40 7.40 -12.53
CA LYS A 57 1.45 6.42 -12.01
C LYS A 57 2.08 5.06 -11.72
N ASP A 58 3.00 4.62 -12.60
CA ASP A 58 3.66 3.33 -12.44
C ASP A 58 4.50 3.28 -11.16
N ALA A 59 5.15 4.38 -10.80
CA ALA A 59 5.91 4.46 -9.54
C ALA A 59 5.00 4.27 -8.32
N ILE A 60 3.78 4.81 -8.37
CA ILE A 60 2.78 4.61 -7.32
C ILE A 60 2.35 3.15 -7.26
N LEU A 61 2.09 2.54 -8.41
CA LEU A 61 1.70 1.13 -8.49
C LEU A 61 2.80 0.20 -7.96
N GLN A 62 4.05 0.49 -8.28
CA GLN A 62 5.19 -0.27 -7.78
C GLN A 62 5.29 -0.20 -6.25
N GLU A 63 5.10 0.98 -5.68
CA GLU A 63 5.15 1.15 -4.23
C GLU A 63 3.98 0.44 -3.53
N LEU A 64 2.78 0.52 -4.10
CA LEU A 64 1.62 -0.21 -3.58
C LEU A 64 1.83 -1.72 -3.65
N THR A 65 2.45 -2.21 -4.73
CA THR A 65 2.81 -3.62 -4.87
C THR A 65 3.77 -4.04 -3.77
N ARG A 66 4.83 -3.26 -3.54
CA ARG A 66 5.80 -3.52 -2.47
C ARG A 66 5.12 -3.58 -1.10
N MET A 67 4.27 -2.60 -0.81
CA MET A 67 3.52 -2.55 0.43
C MET A 67 2.61 -3.75 0.60
N GLY A 68 1.98 -4.18 -0.49
CA GLY A 68 1.13 -5.36 -0.49
C GLY A 68 1.89 -6.63 -0.11
N TYR A 69 3.07 -6.84 -0.68
CA TYR A 69 3.91 -8.00 -0.36
C TYR A 69 4.42 -7.96 1.08
N VAL A 70 4.82 -6.78 1.57
CA VAL A 70 5.24 -6.62 2.97
C VAL A 70 4.09 -6.96 3.91
N LYS A 71 2.90 -6.46 3.63
CA LYS A 71 1.72 -6.72 4.44
C LYS A 71 1.33 -8.18 4.43
N LEU A 72 1.37 -8.83 3.26
CA LEU A 72 1.10 -10.26 3.13
C LEU A 72 2.10 -11.09 3.93
N GLY A 73 3.39 -10.82 3.77
CA GLY A 73 4.45 -11.52 4.49
C GLY A 73 4.29 -11.40 5.99
N LYS A 74 3.95 -10.21 6.47
CA LYS A 74 3.70 -9.98 7.89
C LYS A 74 2.50 -10.78 8.40
N LYS A 75 1.41 -10.83 7.64
CA LYS A 75 0.22 -11.63 7.97
C LYS A 75 0.54 -13.11 8.04
N MET A 76 1.33 -13.61 7.10
CA MET A 76 1.75 -15.01 7.08
C MET A 76 2.65 -15.34 8.27
N GLN A 77 3.58 -14.45 8.60
CA GLN A 77 4.46 -14.61 9.75
C GLN A 77 3.67 -14.62 11.06
N GLU A 78 2.73 -13.71 11.23
CA GLU A 78 1.87 -13.66 12.42
C GLU A 78 1.04 -14.95 12.55
N ALA A 79 0.53 -15.47 11.44
CA ALA A 79 -0.28 -16.69 11.45
C ALA A 79 0.50 -17.93 11.87
N THR A 80 1.81 -17.95 11.62
CA THR A 80 2.67 -19.11 11.90
C THR A 80 3.53 -18.99 13.16
N SER A 81 3.57 -17.81 13.79
CA SER A 81 4.52 -17.49 14.87
C SER A 81 4.40 -18.40 16.10
N THR A 82 3.20 -18.89 16.39
CA THR A 82 2.95 -19.76 17.55
C THR A 82 2.90 -21.25 17.22
N LEU A 83 3.04 -21.59 15.94
CA LEU A 83 2.94 -22.97 15.46
C LEU A 83 4.34 -23.59 15.29
N THR A 84 4.48 -24.87 15.66
CA THR A 84 5.74 -25.60 15.54
C THR A 84 5.67 -26.74 14.54
N ASP A 85 4.47 -27.28 14.28
CA ASP A 85 4.28 -28.35 13.31
C ASP A 85 4.31 -27.79 11.87
N PRO A 86 5.18 -28.31 10.98
CA PRO A 86 5.25 -27.84 9.60
C PRO A 86 3.93 -27.92 8.83
N ALA A 87 3.12 -28.95 9.04
CA ALA A 87 1.83 -29.11 8.38
C ALA A 87 0.85 -28.01 8.81
N GLU A 88 0.82 -27.71 10.12
CA GLU A 88 -0.02 -26.64 10.65
C GLU A 88 0.45 -25.26 10.17
N GLN A 89 1.77 -25.06 10.09
CA GLN A 89 2.36 -23.82 9.57
C GLN A 89 1.95 -23.60 8.11
N LEU A 90 2.02 -24.63 7.29
CA LEU A 90 1.65 -24.54 5.87
C LEU A 90 0.17 -24.20 5.71
N GLU A 91 -0.70 -24.86 6.46
CA GLU A 91 -2.13 -24.58 6.45
C GLU A 91 -2.43 -23.14 6.87
N ALA A 92 -1.79 -22.67 7.95
CA ALA A 92 -1.96 -21.31 8.44
C ALA A 92 -1.48 -20.27 7.42
N MET A 93 -0.39 -20.54 6.70
CA MET A 93 0.11 -19.67 5.64
C MET A 93 -0.90 -19.57 4.49
N TRP A 94 -1.47 -20.70 4.08
CA TRP A 94 -2.50 -20.73 3.03
C TRP A 94 -3.73 -19.92 3.45
N MET A 95 -4.19 -20.09 4.68
CA MET A 95 -5.33 -19.37 5.19
C MET A 95 -5.06 -17.87 5.29
N ALA A 96 -3.86 -17.48 5.72
CA ALA A 96 -3.47 -16.07 5.77
C ALA A 96 -3.44 -15.45 4.39
N TYR A 97 -2.89 -16.15 3.41
CA TYR A 97 -2.86 -15.72 2.01
C TYR A 97 -4.29 -15.55 1.46
N TRP A 98 -5.14 -16.53 1.67
CA TRP A 98 -6.53 -16.52 1.23
C TRP A 98 -7.28 -15.35 1.82
N ASN A 99 -7.18 -15.16 3.14
CA ASN A 99 -7.84 -14.07 3.85
C ASN A 99 -7.34 -12.71 3.38
N PHE A 100 -6.05 -12.59 3.14
CA PHE A 100 -5.45 -11.35 2.62
C PHE A 100 -6.02 -11.01 1.23
N ALA A 101 -6.11 -11.98 0.34
CA ALA A 101 -6.61 -11.76 -1.02
C ALA A 101 -8.04 -11.21 -1.02
N PHE A 102 -8.88 -11.67 -0.11
CA PHE A 102 -10.26 -11.18 0.01
C PHE A 102 -10.38 -9.88 0.79
N ALA A 103 -9.60 -9.71 1.85
CA ALA A 103 -9.63 -8.50 2.68
C ALA A 103 -9.01 -7.30 1.97
N GLU A 104 -7.95 -7.54 1.19
CA GLU A 104 -7.20 -6.51 0.47
C GLU A 104 -7.30 -6.74 -1.04
N LYS A 105 -8.52 -6.89 -1.52
CA LYS A 105 -8.84 -7.27 -2.90
C LYS A 105 -8.16 -6.36 -3.93
N GLU A 106 -8.27 -5.05 -3.75
CA GLU A 106 -7.72 -4.07 -4.69
C GLU A 106 -6.19 -4.09 -4.68
N LEU A 107 -5.59 -4.21 -3.50
CA LEU A 107 -4.14 -4.30 -3.35
C LEU A 107 -3.62 -5.60 -3.97
N TYR A 108 -4.32 -6.71 -3.74
CA TYR A 108 -3.99 -8.00 -4.32
C TYR A 108 -3.99 -7.96 -5.86
N GLN A 109 -4.90 -7.21 -6.46
CA GLN A 109 -5.00 -7.08 -7.92
C GLN A 109 -3.76 -6.45 -8.56
N VAL A 110 -3.05 -5.56 -7.87
CA VAL A 110 -1.86 -4.90 -8.38
C VAL A 110 -0.59 -5.73 -8.12
N MET A 111 -0.65 -6.63 -7.16
CA MET A 111 0.44 -7.54 -6.85
C MET A 111 0.59 -8.61 -7.92
#